data_4e5bc65f103f25fd64853bdfb47d7267
#
_entry.id   4e5bc65f103f25fd64853bdfb47d7267
#
_cell.length_a   1.000
_cell.length_b   1.000
_cell.length_c   1.000
_cell.angle_alpha   90.00
_cell.angle_beta   90.00
_cell.angle_gamma   90.00
#
_symmetry.space_group_name_H-M   'P 1'
#
loop_
_entity.id
_entity.type
_entity.pdbx_description
1 polymer ?
#
loop_
_entity_poly.entity_id
_entity_poly.type
_entity_poly.pdbx_seq_one_letter_code
_entity_poly.pdbx_strand_id
1 'polypeptide(L)'
;TPLYSSAASDVYKRQVSRCERNDADKVESMSEEQKIRVVIADDQELVRAGFAMVIGSQPDMAVVGQARDGAEAVALAETLHPDVVLMDVRMPGMDGIEATRRISALQHRFAPDGSALDDAHTRVIILTTFDLDEYVMAAINAGASGFLLKDTEPETLLNSIRTVYQG
;
A
#
# COMPACT_ATOMS: atom_id res chain seq x y z
N THR A 1 -55.76 7.19 20.86
CA THR A 1 -55.88 6.36 19.66
C THR A 1 -54.55 6.21 18.96
N PRO A 2 -54.23 5.02 18.48
CA PRO A 2 -52.87 4.62 18.08
C PRO A 2 -52.34 5.21 16.77
N LEU A 3 -53.08 6.07 16.10
CA LEU A 3 -52.64 6.68 14.82
C LEU A 3 -51.44 7.63 14.96
N TYR A 4 -51.22 8.21 16.12
CA TYR A 4 -50.09 9.12 16.38
C TYR A 4 -48.77 8.40 16.67
N SER A 5 -48.84 7.18 17.18
CA SER A 5 -47.64 6.39 17.51
C SER A 5 -47.07 5.63 16.31
N SER A 6 -47.92 5.28 15.32
CA SER A 6 -47.46 4.57 14.13
C SER A 6 -46.71 5.47 13.14
N ALA A 7 -47.13 6.73 12.97
CA ALA A 7 -46.45 7.68 12.10
C ALA A 7 -45.07 8.09 12.64
N ALA A 8 -44.94 8.30 13.95
CA ALA A 8 -43.65 8.57 14.59
C ALA A 8 -42.72 7.38 14.53
N SER A 9 -43.22 6.17 14.67
CA SER A 9 -42.45 4.93 14.54
C SER A 9 -41.94 4.73 13.11
N ASP A 10 -42.75 5.05 12.09
CA ASP A 10 -42.36 4.91 10.69
C ASP A 10 -41.32 5.96 10.25
N VAL A 11 -41.44 7.20 10.76
CA VAL A 11 -40.43 8.24 10.53
C VAL A 11 -39.12 7.88 11.21
N TYR A 12 -39.15 7.37 12.42
CA TYR A 12 -37.96 6.93 13.15
C TYR A 12 -37.29 5.74 12.45
N LYS A 13 -38.04 4.75 12.02
CA LYS A 13 -37.56 3.59 11.26
C LYS A 13 -36.93 3.99 9.93
N ARG A 14 -37.50 4.97 9.24
CA ARG A 14 -36.92 5.52 7.99
C ARG A 14 -35.64 6.31 8.22
N GLN A 15 -35.55 7.05 9.33
CA GLN A 15 -34.34 7.77 9.69
C GLN A 15 -33.19 6.83 10.08
N VAL A 16 -33.49 5.82 10.92
CA VAL A 16 -32.49 4.82 11.31
C VAL A 16 -32.00 4.01 10.11
N SER A 17 -32.90 3.53 9.26
CA SER A 17 -32.49 2.80 8.04
C SER A 17 -31.78 3.68 7.00
N ARG A 18 -31.96 5.00 7.04
CA ARG A 18 -31.23 5.93 6.19
C ARG A 18 -29.84 6.26 6.74
N CYS A 19 -29.68 6.33 8.07
CA CYS A 19 -28.38 6.44 8.72
C CYS A 19 -27.55 5.18 8.52
N GLU A 20 -28.12 4.02 8.75
CA GLU A 20 -27.44 2.73 8.57
C GLU A 20 -27.02 2.50 7.11
N ARG A 21 -27.82 2.92 6.13
CA ARG A 21 -27.45 2.86 4.71
C ARG A 21 -26.33 3.82 4.35
N ASN A 22 -26.31 5.03 4.91
CA ASN A 22 -25.24 5.97 4.64
C ASN A 22 -23.90 5.51 5.22
N ASP A 23 -23.88 4.82 6.35
CA ASP A 23 -22.66 4.30 6.96
C ASP A 23 -22.19 3.00 6.28
N ALA A 24 -23.12 2.13 5.91
CA ALA A 24 -22.81 0.93 5.14
C ALA A 24 -22.34 1.28 3.71
N ASP A 25 -23.00 2.21 3.04
CA ASP A 25 -22.61 2.70 1.72
C ASP A 25 -21.26 3.47 1.77
N LYS A 26 -20.93 4.12 2.89
CA LYS A 26 -19.61 4.74 3.06
C LYS A 26 -18.49 3.72 3.25
N VAL A 27 -18.77 2.58 3.87
CA VAL A 27 -17.78 1.52 4.05
C VAL A 27 -17.62 0.68 2.77
N GLU A 28 -18.71 0.47 2.02
CA GLU A 28 -18.67 -0.24 0.73
C GLU A 28 -18.23 0.64 -0.45
N SER A 29 -18.34 1.96 -0.34
CA SER A 29 -18.00 2.89 -1.43
C SER A 29 -16.64 3.56 -1.29
N MET A 30 -15.74 3.06 -0.45
CA MET A 30 -14.32 3.31 -0.67
C MET A 30 -13.94 2.58 -1.95
N SER A 31 -14.05 3.29 -3.08
CA SER A 31 -13.59 2.79 -4.37
C SER A 31 -12.16 2.27 -4.19
N GLU A 32 -11.81 1.22 -4.90
CA GLU A 32 -10.43 0.69 -4.91
C GLU A 32 -9.40 1.80 -5.20
N GLU A 33 -9.82 2.88 -5.82
CA GLU A 33 -9.05 4.10 -6.06
C GLU A 33 -8.67 4.88 -4.79
N GLN A 34 -9.37 4.67 -3.67
CA GLN A 34 -9.07 5.34 -2.39
C GLN A 34 -8.22 4.50 -1.44
N LYS A 35 -7.99 3.22 -1.77
CA LYS A 35 -7.14 2.34 -0.97
C LYS A 35 -5.67 2.56 -1.30
N ILE A 36 -4.82 2.39 -0.29
CA ILE A 36 -3.37 2.34 -0.49
C ILE A 36 -3.03 1.09 -1.29
N ARG A 37 -2.49 1.27 -2.48
CA ARG A 37 -2.14 0.18 -3.40
C ARG A 37 -0.72 -0.30 -3.12
N VAL A 38 -0.58 -1.54 -2.72
CA VAL A 38 0.67 -2.14 -2.24
C VAL A 38 1.12 -3.26 -3.16
N VAL A 39 2.39 -3.24 -3.52
CA VAL A 39 3.09 -4.37 -4.15
C VAL A 39 4.07 -4.97 -3.15
N ILE A 40 4.14 -6.29 -3.11
CA ILE A 40 5.05 -7.04 -2.23
C ILE A 40 6.08 -7.74 -3.09
N ALA A 41 7.36 -7.48 -2.87
CA ALA A 41 8.48 -8.10 -3.56
C ALA A 41 9.35 -8.90 -2.58
N ASP A 42 9.32 -10.21 -2.70
CA ASP A 42 10.11 -11.16 -1.90
C ASP A 42 10.25 -12.47 -2.69
N ASP A 43 11.43 -13.09 -2.64
CA ASP A 43 11.65 -14.36 -3.32
C ASP A 43 11.00 -15.56 -2.61
N GLN A 44 10.61 -15.40 -1.35
CA GLN A 44 9.95 -16.44 -0.56
C GLN A 44 8.43 -16.31 -0.66
N GLU A 45 7.79 -17.29 -1.26
CA GLU A 45 6.34 -17.31 -1.48
C GLU A 45 5.54 -17.24 -0.17
N LEU A 46 5.98 -17.95 0.87
CA LEU A 46 5.31 -17.94 2.18
C LEU A 46 5.35 -16.55 2.85
N VAL A 47 6.45 -15.84 2.70
CA VAL A 47 6.60 -14.48 3.23
C VAL A 47 5.67 -13.53 2.49
N ARG A 48 5.63 -13.60 1.16
CA ARG A 48 4.68 -12.80 0.36
C ARG A 48 3.23 -13.07 0.74
N ALA A 49 2.87 -14.34 0.87
CA ALA A 49 1.51 -14.75 1.26
C ALA A 49 1.13 -14.22 2.65
N GLY A 50 2.05 -14.28 3.60
CA GLY A 50 1.85 -13.76 4.95
C GLY A 50 1.60 -12.25 4.96
N PHE A 51 2.43 -11.48 4.29
CA PHE A 51 2.24 -10.03 4.17
C PHE A 51 0.97 -9.68 3.39
N ALA A 52 0.68 -10.39 2.32
CA ALA A 52 -0.54 -10.18 1.55
C ALA A 52 -1.80 -10.40 2.39
N MET A 53 -1.80 -11.41 3.26
CA MET A 53 -2.91 -11.67 4.16
C MET A 53 -3.10 -10.54 5.18
N VAL A 54 -2.02 -10.07 5.79
CA VAL A 54 -2.05 -8.98 6.78
C VAL A 54 -2.54 -7.67 6.14
N ILE A 55 -1.99 -7.31 5.00
CA ILE A 55 -2.36 -6.08 4.28
C ILE A 55 -3.77 -6.18 3.72
N GLY A 56 -4.14 -7.32 3.14
CA GLY A 56 -5.47 -7.55 2.59
C GLY A 56 -6.59 -7.57 3.62
N SER A 57 -6.27 -7.75 4.91
CA SER A 57 -7.26 -7.66 6.00
C SER A 57 -7.65 -6.22 6.33
N GLN A 58 -6.90 -5.23 5.86
CA GLN A 58 -7.16 -3.82 6.15
C GLN A 58 -8.12 -3.21 5.12
N PRO A 59 -9.14 -2.46 5.58
CA PRO A 59 -10.12 -1.85 4.66
C PRO A 59 -9.55 -0.71 3.83
N ASP A 60 -8.43 -0.10 4.25
CA ASP A 60 -7.78 1.03 3.59
C ASP A 60 -6.60 0.64 2.69
N MET A 61 -6.34 -0.65 2.52
CA MET A 61 -5.22 -1.17 1.74
C MET A 61 -5.65 -2.25 0.76
N ALA A 62 -4.93 -2.36 -0.35
CA ALA A 62 -5.10 -3.44 -1.32
C ALA A 62 -3.74 -3.91 -1.84
N VAL A 63 -3.52 -5.21 -1.87
CA VAL A 63 -2.37 -5.81 -2.53
C VAL A 63 -2.68 -5.93 -4.02
N VAL A 64 -2.00 -5.14 -4.85
CA VAL A 64 -2.26 -5.08 -6.29
C VAL A 64 -1.31 -5.93 -7.12
N GLY A 65 -0.22 -6.40 -6.51
CA GLY A 65 0.73 -7.27 -7.18
C GLY A 65 1.74 -7.87 -6.23
N GLN A 66 2.36 -8.96 -6.67
CA GLN A 66 3.43 -9.64 -5.96
C GLN A 66 4.57 -9.95 -6.95
N ALA A 67 5.80 -9.70 -6.53
CA ALA A 67 7.01 -9.93 -7.30
C ALA A 67 7.92 -10.93 -6.58
N ARG A 68 8.57 -11.79 -7.36
CA ARG A 68 9.51 -12.79 -6.86
C ARG A 68 10.96 -12.33 -6.91
N ASP A 69 11.22 -11.29 -7.66
CA ASP A 69 12.55 -10.70 -7.81
C ASP A 69 12.47 -9.19 -8.10
N GLY A 70 13.61 -8.55 -8.13
CA GLY A 70 13.70 -7.11 -8.34
C GLY A 70 13.22 -6.66 -9.72
N ALA A 71 13.49 -7.43 -10.77
CA ALA A 71 13.06 -7.11 -12.13
C ALA A 71 11.55 -7.12 -12.26
N GLU A 72 10.89 -8.10 -11.67
CA GLU A 72 9.43 -8.20 -11.63
C GLU A 72 8.83 -7.05 -10.81
N ALA A 73 9.46 -6.67 -9.70
CA ALA A 73 9.04 -5.52 -8.90
C ALA A 73 9.09 -4.22 -9.68
N VAL A 74 10.16 -3.98 -10.43
CA VAL A 74 10.28 -2.80 -11.31
C VAL A 74 9.20 -2.82 -12.39
N ALA A 75 8.97 -3.96 -13.03
CA ALA A 75 7.94 -4.11 -14.06
C ALA A 75 6.53 -3.82 -13.51
N LEU A 76 6.22 -4.30 -12.32
CA LEU A 76 4.95 -4.00 -11.66
C LEU A 76 4.82 -2.52 -11.26
N ALA A 77 5.91 -1.89 -10.82
CA ALA A 77 5.92 -0.45 -10.53
C ALA A 77 5.64 0.38 -11.77
N GLU A 78 6.22 0.00 -12.92
CA GLU A 78 5.99 0.67 -14.21
C GLU A 78 4.55 0.52 -14.72
N THR A 79 3.97 -0.65 -14.51
CA THR A 79 2.65 -1.01 -15.06
C THR A 79 1.52 -0.57 -14.17
N LEU A 80 1.63 -0.80 -12.86
CA LEU A 80 0.55 -0.61 -11.90
C LEU A 80 0.62 0.74 -11.18
N HIS A 81 1.76 1.39 -11.14
CA HIS A 81 1.99 2.63 -10.38
C HIS A 81 1.48 2.52 -8.93
N PRO A 82 1.97 1.53 -8.15
CA PRO A 82 1.51 1.35 -6.78
C PRO A 82 1.92 2.52 -5.89
N ASP A 83 1.21 2.71 -4.79
CA ASP A 83 1.55 3.75 -3.82
C ASP A 83 2.77 3.36 -2.99
N VAL A 84 2.84 2.09 -2.58
CA VAL A 84 3.90 1.55 -1.74
C VAL A 84 4.37 0.19 -2.27
N VAL A 85 5.67 -0.01 -2.30
CA VAL A 85 6.30 -1.32 -2.56
C VAL A 85 7.01 -1.77 -1.30
N LEU A 86 6.66 -2.95 -0.81
CA LEU A 86 7.44 -3.65 0.21
C LEU A 86 8.52 -4.47 -0.51
N MET A 87 9.77 -4.16 -0.27
CA MET A 87 10.89 -4.68 -1.05
C MET A 87 11.88 -5.44 -0.17
N ASP A 88 12.02 -6.73 -0.41
CA ASP A 88 13.12 -7.51 0.17
C ASP A 88 14.46 -7.11 -0.46
N VAL A 89 15.52 -7.13 0.34
CA VAL A 89 16.87 -6.80 -0.14
C VAL A 89 17.44 -7.93 -0.99
N ARG A 90 17.41 -9.16 -0.47
CA ARG A 90 18.04 -10.30 -1.12
C ARG A 90 17.06 -11.07 -1.98
N MET A 91 17.18 -10.85 -3.28
CA MET A 91 16.41 -11.58 -4.29
C MET A 91 17.32 -12.02 -5.42
N PRO A 92 17.02 -13.14 -6.12
CA PRO A 92 17.85 -13.60 -7.24
C PRO A 92 17.81 -12.62 -8.40
N GLY A 93 18.93 -12.51 -9.10
CA GLY A 93 19.10 -11.59 -10.23
C GLY A 93 19.25 -10.14 -9.74
N MET A 94 18.24 -9.32 -9.93
CA MET A 94 18.22 -7.95 -9.42
C MET A 94 17.80 -7.94 -7.95
N ASP A 95 18.66 -7.39 -7.08
CA ASP A 95 18.32 -7.23 -5.65
C ASP A 95 17.36 -6.07 -5.40
N GLY A 96 16.88 -5.98 -4.16
CA GLY A 96 15.92 -4.94 -3.78
C GLY A 96 16.49 -3.52 -3.77
N ILE A 97 17.78 -3.35 -3.55
CA ILE A 97 18.44 -2.04 -3.59
C ILE A 97 18.48 -1.50 -5.01
N GLU A 98 18.90 -2.31 -5.97
CA GLU A 98 18.91 -1.95 -7.39
C GLU A 98 17.49 -1.70 -7.92
N ALA A 99 16.53 -2.55 -7.54
CA ALA A 99 15.12 -2.36 -7.88
C ALA A 99 14.59 -1.03 -7.33
N THR A 100 14.91 -0.69 -6.10
CA THR A 100 14.54 0.60 -5.48
C THR A 100 15.12 1.77 -6.25
N ARG A 101 16.39 1.69 -6.65
CA ARG A 101 17.04 2.73 -7.45
C ARG A 101 16.33 2.94 -8.78
N ARG A 102 15.95 1.87 -9.47
CA ARG A 102 15.22 1.93 -10.73
C ARG A 102 13.81 2.47 -10.58
N ILE A 103 13.10 2.07 -9.54
CA ILE A 103 11.75 2.60 -9.23
C ILE A 103 11.83 4.10 -8.93
N SER A 104 12.82 4.53 -8.16
CA SER A 104 13.04 5.96 -7.87
C SER A 104 13.35 6.75 -9.15
N ALA A 105 14.09 6.18 -10.09
CA ALA A 105 14.38 6.82 -11.37
C ALA A 105 13.15 6.96 -12.28
N LEU A 106 12.14 6.09 -12.15
CA LEU A 106 10.89 6.20 -12.90
C LEU A 106 10.07 7.43 -12.53
N GLN A 107 10.28 7.96 -11.34
CA GLN A 107 9.52 9.09 -10.81
C GLN A 107 9.90 10.44 -11.44
N HIS A 108 10.99 10.49 -12.19
CA HIS A 108 11.44 11.70 -12.88
C HIS A 108 10.90 11.81 -14.31
N ARG A 109 9.77 11.18 -14.61
CA ARG A 109 9.12 11.35 -15.90
C ARG A 109 8.42 12.71 -15.96
N PHE A 110 8.91 13.52 -16.88
CA PHE A 110 8.23 14.77 -17.24
C PHE A 110 7.19 14.48 -18.33
N ALA A 111 6.07 15.15 -18.25
CA ALA A 111 5.15 15.21 -19.36
C ALA A 111 5.84 15.83 -20.60
N PRO A 112 5.35 15.57 -21.83
CA PRO A 112 5.93 16.13 -23.04
C PRO A 112 6.01 17.67 -23.06
N ASP A 113 5.23 18.33 -22.22
CA ASP A 113 5.23 19.80 -22.05
C ASP A 113 6.24 20.29 -20.99
N GLY A 114 7.04 19.39 -20.40
CA GLY A 114 8.02 19.71 -19.37
C GLY A 114 7.46 19.90 -17.96
N SER A 115 6.15 19.75 -17.76
CA SER A 115 5.56 19.75 -16.42
C SER A 115 5.91 18.45 -15.68
N ALA A 116 6.24 18.54 -14.39
CA ALA A 116 6.34 17.36 -13.55
C ALA A 116 4.97 16.70 -13.50
N LEU A 117 4.88 15.44 -13.91
CA LEU A 117 3.67 14.66 -13.72
C LEU A 117 3.46 14.50 -12.22
N ASP A 118 2.36 15.10 -11.79
CA ASP A 118 2.01 15.32 -10.40
C ASP A 118 2.07 14.03 -9.54
N ASP A 119 2.79 14.10 -8.44
CA ASP A 119 2.68 13.39 -7.15
C ASP A 119 2.36 11.88 -7.06
N ALA A 120 2.31 11.13 -8.13
CA ALA A 120 2.17 9.68 -8.05
C ALA A 120 3.55 9.02 -7.79
N HIS A 121 4.17 9.34 -6.67
CA HIS A 121 5.43 8.73 -6.28
C HIS A 121 5.19 7.36 -5.64
N THR A 122 5.65 6.30 -6.30
CA THR A 122 5.77 4.99 -5.64
C THR A 122 6.83 5.08 -4.56
N ARG A 123 6.44 4.79 -3.34
CA ARG A 123 7.34 4.77 -2.19
C ARG A 123 7.77 3.36 -1.89
N VAL A 124 9.04 3.18 -1.54
CA VAL A 124 9.61 1.87 -1.26
C VAL A 124 9.96 1.77 0.21
N ILE A 125 9.45 0.72 0.86
CA ILE A 125 9.85 0.29 2.20
C ILE A 125 10.70 -0.96 2.04
N ILE A 126 11.95 -0.88 2.46
CA ILE A 126 12.86 -2.03 2.44
C ILE A 126 12.54 -2.94 3.64
N LEU A 127 12.38 -4.23 3.35
CA LEU A 127 12.24 -5.29 4.36
C LEU A 127 13.49 -6.16 4.37
N THR A 128 14.06 -6.39 5.54
CA THR A 128 15.24 -7.23 5.70
C THR A 128 15.14 -8.11 6.93
N THR A 129 15.84 -9.24 6.92
CA THR A 129 15.95 -10.13 8.09
C THR A 129 16.96 -9.66 9.11
N PHE A 130 17.90 -8.78 8.71
CA PHE A 130 18.99 -8.33 9.57
C PHE A 130 19.13 -6.81 9.51
N ASP A 131 19.38 -6.20 10.67
CA ASP A 131 19.76 -4.81 10.80
C ASP A 131 21.26 -4.67 10.44
N LEU A 132 21.53 -4.56 9.16
CA LEU A 132 22.87 -4.34 8.63
C LEU A 132 22.98 -2.88 8.19
N ASP A 133 23.79 -2.08 8.88
CA ASP A 133 24.00 -0.66 8.59
C ASP A 133 24.35 -0.39 7.12
N GLU A 134 25.09 -1.29 6.49
CA GLU A 134 25.45 -1.20 5.06
C GLU A 134 24.22 -1.17 4.16
N TYR A 135 23.22 -2.00 4.43
CA TYR A 135 21.99 -2.05 3.64
C TYR A 135 21.10 -0.83 3.90
N VAL A 136 21.08 -0.32 5.13
CA VAL A 136 20.30 0.89 5.47
C VAL A 136 20.79 2.07 4.66
N MET A 137 22.08 2.31 4.63
CA MET A 137 22.68 3.42 3.87
C MET A 137 22.47 3.25 2.36
N ALA A 138 22.67 2.05 1.84
CA ALA A 138 22.44 1.76 0.43
C ALA A 138 20.95 1.95 0.05
N ALA A 139 20.03 1.54 0.89
CA ALA A 139 18.60 1.73 0.69
C ALA A 139 18.20 3.21 0.66
N ILE A 140 18.70 3.99 1.59
CA ILE A 140 18.47 5.45 1.64
C ILE A 140 19.03 6.11 0.39
N ASN A 141 20.24 5.79 -0.01
CA ASN A 141 20.88 6.33 -1.20
C ASN A 141 20.17 5.90 -2.50
N ALA A 142 19.52 4.75 -2.49
CA ALA A 142 18.71 4.28 -3.62
C ALA A 142 17.33 4.97 -3.69
N GLY A 143 16.93 5.69 -2.67
CA GLY A 143 15.67 6.42 -2.63
C GLY A 143 14.55 5.73 -1.84
N ALA A 144 14.88 4.77 -0.96
CA ALA A 144 13.90 4.15 -0.08
C ALA A 144 13.29 5.17 0.88
N SER A 145 11.98 5.06 1.10
CA SER A 145 11.23 5.92 2.01
C SER A 145 11.16 5.36 3.43
N GLY A 146 11.38 4.06 3.60
CA GLY A 146 11.37 3.40 4.88
C GLY A 146 12.20 2.13 4.91
N PHE A 147 12.50 1.66 6.10
CA PHE A 147 13.27 0.46 6.35
C PHE A 147 12.71 -0.28 7.56
N LEU A 148 12.38 -1.55 7.40
CA LEU A 148 11.81 -2.40 8.46
C LEU A 148 12.48 -3.76 8.49
N LEU A 149 12.50 -4.37 9.67
CA LEU A 149 12.83 -5.78 9.82
C LEU A 149 11.63 -6.66 9.47
N LYS A 150 11.87 -7.82 8.87
CA LYS A 150 10.82 -8.78 8.49
C LYS A 150 10.07 -9.39 9.68
N ASP A 151 10.67 -9.39 10.88
CA ASP A 151 10.06 -9.85 12.12
C ASP A 151 9.26 -8.76 12.86
N THR A 152 9.14 -7.60 12.26
CA THR A 152 8.32 -6.49 12.78
C THR A 152 6.88 -6.95 12.97
N GLU A 153 6.25 -6.48 14.05
CA GLU A 153 4.84 -6.77 14.32
C GLU A 153 3.93 -6.26 13.17
N PRO A 154 2.86 -7.00 12.85
CA PRO A 154 1.94 -6.61 11.78
C PRO A 154 1.40 -5.19 11.90
N GLU A 155 1.08 -4.74 13.12
CA GLU A 155 0.62 -3.36 13.35
C GLU A 155 1.67 -2.31 12.97
N THR A 156 2.93 -2.55 13.31
CA THR A 156 4.03 -1.65 12.97
C THR A 156 4.23 -1.56 11.46
N LEU A 157 4.14 -2.68 10.76
CA LEU A 157 4.19 -2.72 9.29
C LEU A 157 3.05 -1.88 8.68
N LEU A 158 1.82 -2.09 9.13
CA LEU A 158 0.65 -1.38 8.62
C LEU A 158 0.74 0.12 8.88
N ASN A 159 1.17 0.52 10.07
CA ASN A 159 1.37 1.93 10.42
C ASN A 159 2.48 2.57 9.59
N SER A 160 3.55 1.83 9.30
CA SER A 160 4.63 2.30 8.44
C SER A 160 4.17 2.53 7.01
N ILE A 161 3.35 1.65 6.47
CA ILE A 161 2.73 1.82 5.14
C ILE A 161 1.90 3.11 5.10
N ARG A 162 1.06 3.33 6.10
CA ARG A 162 0.22 4.53 6.21
C ARG A 162 1.07 5.80 6.33
N THR A 163 2.10 5.77 7.15
CA THR A 163 3.01 6.92 7.35
C THR A 163 3.74 7.28 6.07
N VAL A 164 4.29 6.31 5.38
CA VAL A 164 5.00 6.50 4.11
C VAL A 164 4.05 7.01 3.03
N TYR A 165 2.83 6.51 2.97
CA TYR A 165 1.80 6.94 2.02
C TYR A 165 1.39 8.40 2.23
N GLN A 166 1.26 8.83 3.46
CA GLN A 166 0.90 10.22 3.80
C GLN A 166 2.06 11.21 3.57
N GLY A 167 3.25 10.71 3.43
CA GLY A 167 4.42 11.47 3.09
C GLY A 167 5.17 12.13 4.15
#